data_214e3b6c11e58b8c58cb6233c19d5510
#
_entry.id   214e3b6c11e58b8c58cb6233c19d5510
#
_cell.length_a   1.000
_cell.length_b   1.000
_cell.length_c   1.000
_cell.angle_alpha   90.00
_cell.angle_beta   90.00
_cell.angle_gamma   90.00
#
_symmetry.space_group_name_H-M   'P 1'
#
loop_
_entity.id
_entity.type
_entity.pdbx_description
1 polymer ?
#
loop_
_entity_poly.entity_id
_entity_poly.type
_entity_poly.pdbx_seq_one_letter_code
_entity_poly.pdbx_strand_id
1 'polypeptide(L)'
;IVYYDPNFRSSHKNEAMKLAPTIIENLEYADIVRGSLEDFYYMYGIKDVEKIYKDKIKFYCPLFLCTAGAERISLRTNTISKEYPVAPLEAVSTIGAGDNFNAGLIYGMLKYDVRYRDLQHLSEETWDKVIQCGQDFAAEVCKSFNNSISGEFAANYR
;
A
#
# COMPACT_ATOMS: atom_id res chain seq x y z
N ILE A 1 -15.58 -0.98 1.13
CA ILE A 1 -14.19 -1.20 1.57
C ILE A 1 -13.58 0.15 1.88
N VAL A 2 -13.12 0.34 3.12
CA VAL A 2 -12.36 1.51 3.55
C VAL A 2 -10.87 1.20 3.41
N TYR A 3 -10.21 1.90 2.51
CA TYR A 3 -8.78 1.79 2.24
C TYR A 3 -8.07 3.02 2.83
N TYR A 4 -7.20 2.82 3.80
CA TYR A 4 -6.52 3.89 4.50
C TYR A 4 -5.02 3.91 4.20
N ASP A 5 -4.55 5.03 3.65
CA ASP A 5 -3.13 5.34 3.47
C ASP A 5 -2.82 6.60 4.30
N PRO A 6 -2.08 6.49 5.41
CA PRO A 6 -1.79 7.63 6.29
C PRO A 6 -0.94 8.71 5.63
N ASN A 7 -0.15 8.36 4.60
CA ASN A 7 0.72 9.28 3.87
C ASN A 7 1.50 10.24 4.80
N PHE A 8 2.15 9.66 5.82
CA PHE A 8 2.76 10.38 6.93
C PHE A 8 4.19 10.82 6.59
N ARG A 9 4.35 12.08 6.26
CA ARG A 9 5.62 12.63 5.77
C ARG A 9 6.56 13.08 6.88
N SER A 10 7.86 13.25 6.56
CA SER A 10 8.89 13.75 7.49
C SER A 10 8.51 15.07 8.16
N SER A 11 7.78 15.95 7.46
CA SER A 11 7.27 17.22 8.00
C SER A 11 6.33 17.06 9.21
N HIS A 12 5.64 15.91 9.33
CA HIS A 12 4.72 15.60 10.43
C HIS A 12 5.38 14.88 11.60
N LYS A 13 6.67 14.53 11.51
CA LYS A 13 7.37 13.72 12.52
C LYS A 13 7.24 14.30 13.94
N ASN A 14 7.37 15.61 14.08
CA ASN A 14 7.27 16.28 15.38
C ASN A 14 5.83 16.33 15.93
N GLU A 15 4.84 16.02 15.11
CA GLU A 15 3.42 16.00 15.47
C GLU A 15 2.89 14.58 15.66
N ALA A 16 3.72 13.55 15.51
CA ALA A 16 3.31 12.14 15.55
C ALA A 16 2.50 11.81 16.82
N MET A 17 2.96 12.26 17.98
CA MET A 17 2.24 12.04 19.25
C MET A 17 0.87 12.75 19.29
N LYS A 18 0.79 13.96 18.71
CA LYS A 18 -0.45 14.74 18.65
C LYS A 18 -1.46 14.11 17.69
N LEU A 19 -0.98 13.54 16.59
CA LEU A 19 -1.80 12.91 15.55
C LEU A 19 -2.17 11.45 15.88
N ALA A 20 -1.50 10.83 16.86
CA ALA A 20 -1.70 9.43 17.19
C ALA A 20 -3.17 9.05 17.47
N PRO A 21 -4.00 9.84 18.21
CA PRO A 21 -5.41 9.49 18.42
C PRO A 21 -6.20 9.42 17.12
N THR A 22 -6.01 10.39 16.22
CA THR A 22 -6.70 10.41 14.91
C THR A 22 -6.23 9.26 14.01
N ILE A 23 -4.93 8.92 14.05
CA ILE A 23 -4.40 7.78 13.30
C ILE A 23 -5.04 6.48 13.80
N ILE A 24 -5.15 6.29 15.12
CA ILE A 24 -5.78 5.11 15.72
C ILE A 24 -7.25 5.03 15.31
N GLU A 25 -7.98 6.12 15.42
CA GLU A 25 -9.39 6.18 14.99
C GLU A 25 -9.55 5.77 13.52
N ASN A 26 -8.69 6.27 12.62
CA ASN A 26 -8.73 5.89 11.21
C ASN A 26 -8.40 4.40 11.01
N LEU A 27 -7.46 3.84 11.79
CA LEU A 27 -7.14 2.42 11.74
C LEU A 27 -8.32 1.54 12.15
N GLU A 28 -9.14 1.99 13.12
CA GLU A 28 -10.34 1.25 13.57
C GLU A 28 -11.42 1.15 12.49
N TYR A 29 -11.49 2.14 11.59
CA TYR A 29 -12.46 2.15 10.48
C TYR A 29 -11.89 1.53 9.20
N ALA A 30 -10.59 1.26 9.13
CA ALA A 30 -9.96 0.74 7.92
C ALA A 30 -10.21 -0.77 7.74
N ASP A 31 -10.56 -1.16 6.53
CA ASP A 31 -10.59 -2.55 6.10
C ASP A 31 -9.23 -3.01 5.56
N ILE A 32 -8.49 -2.07 4.96
CA ILE A 32 -7.13 -2.26 4.47
C ILE A 32 -6.30 -1.05 4.86
N VAL A 33 -5.15 -1.28 5.47
CA VAL A 33 -4.14 -0.25 5.73
C VAL A 33 -2.96 -0.43 4.78
N ARG A 34 -2.60 0.63 4.08
CA ARG A 34 -1.39 0.68 3.27
C ARG A 34 -0.54 1.88 3.66
N GLY A 35 0.75 1.76 3.64
CA GLY A 35 1.67 2.89 3.78
C GLY A 35 3.08 2.49 3.32
N SER A 36 3.97 3.49 3.22
CA SER A 36 5.38 3.21 3.00
C SER A 36 6.09 2.89 4.31
N LEU A 37 7.19 2.15 4.24
CA LEU A 37 8.05 1.90 5.40
C LEU A 37 8.57 3.22 6.01
N GLU A 38 8.74 4.23 5.17
CA GLU A 38 9.15 5.57 5.59
C GLU A 38 8.05 6.29 6.40
N ASP A 39 6.76 6.18 5.98
CA ASP A 39 5.63 6.71 6.74
C ASP A 39 5.59 6.12 8.14
N PHE A 40 5.66 4.80 8.26
CA PHE A 40 5.64 4.11 9.55
C PHE A 40 6.87 4.42 10.40
N TYR A 41 8.02 4.62 9.78
CA TYR A 41 9.22 5.09 10.49
C TYR A 41 9.01 6.48 11.10
N TYR A 42 8.43 7.41 10.36
CA TYR A 42 8.13 8.74 10.90
C TYR A 42 7.04 8.71 11.97
N MET A 43 6.05 7.85 11.83
CA MET A 43 4.97 7.69 12.80
C MET A 43 5.42 7.03 14.11
N TYR A 44 6.20 5.96 14.00
CA TYR A 44 6.46 5.04 15.12
C TYR A 44 7.93 4.85 15.46
N GLY A 45 8.86 5.33 14.65
CA GLY A 45 10.30 5.08 14.80
C GLY A 45 10.72 3.63 14.51
N ILE A 46 9.87 2.84 13.84
CA ILE A 46 10.06 1.40 13.58
C ILE A 46 10.33 1.19 12.08
N LYS A 47 11.36 0.40 11.76
CA LYS A 47 11.71 0.01 10.36
C LYS A 47 11.45 -1.48 10.08
N ASP A 48 11.00 -2.23 11.05
CA ASP A 48 10.67 -3.64 10.92
C ASP A 48 9.18 -3.78 10.61
N VAL A 49 8.85 -4.28 9.41
CA VAL A 49 7.47 -4.42 8.91
C VAL A 49 6.66 -5.36 9.80
N GLU A 50 7.26 -6.46 10.26
CA GLU A 50 6.60 -7.42 11.13
C GLU A 50 6.24 -6.80 12.48
N LYS A 51 7.15 -6.01 13.03
CA LYS A 51 6.92 -5.29 14.28
C LYS A 51 5.88 -4.18 14.12
N ILE A 52 5.90 -3.44 13.00
CA ILE A 52 4.85 -2.45 12.68
C ILE A 52 3.49 -3.15 12.65
N TYR A 53 3.40 -4.25 11.91
CA TYR A 53 2.13 -4.99 11.80
C TYR A 53 1.63 -5.48 13.15
N LYS A 54 2.45 -6.23 13.91
CA LYS A 54 2.05 -6.83 15.19
C LYS A 54 1.71 -5.82 16.26
N ASP A 55 2.55 -4.78 16.40
CA ASP A 55 2.48 -3.87 17.55
C ASP A 55 1.56 -2.66 17.29
N LYS A 56 1.30 -2.30 16.02
CA LYS A 56 0.64 -1.04 15.66
C LYS A 56 -0.62 -1.18 14.82
N ILE A 57 -0.70 -2.19 13.96
CA ILE A 57 -1.76 -2.29 12.95
C ILE A 57 -2.74 -3.43 13.23
N LYS A 58 -2.24 -4.64 13.45
CA LYS A 58 -3.02 -5.89 13.48
C LYS A 58 -4.24 -5.86 14.41
N PHE A 59 -4.14 -5.18 15.54
CA PHE A 59 -5.23 -5.09 16.51
C PHE A 59 -6.45 -4.35 15.93
N TYR A 60 -6.19 -3.33 15.11
CA TYR A 60 -7.23 -2.48 14.51
C TYR A 60 -7.65 -2.99 13.14
N CYS A 61 -6.68 -3.28 12.29
CA CYS A 61 -6.89 -3.73 10.92
C CYS A 61 -5.98 -4.92 10.58
N PRO A 62 -6.53 -6.12 10.28
CA PRO A 62 -5.70 -7.29 9.99
C PRO A 62 -5.09 -7.30 8.59
N LEU A 63 -5.57 -6.43 7.66
CA LEU A 63 -5.08 -6.36 6.28
C LEU A 63 -4.10 -5.20 6.14
N PHE A 64 -2.84 -5.52 5.93
CA PHE A 64 -1.76 -4.55 5.90
C PHE A 64 -0.84 -4.72 4.70
N LEU A 65 -0.59 -3.63 4.01
CA LEU A 65 0.36 -3.52 2.90
C LEU A 65 1.42 -2.47 3.23
N CYS A 66 2.69 -2.85 3.18
CA CYS A 66 3.80 -1.94 3.38
C CYS A 66 4.72 -1.93 2.16
N THR A 67 4.94 -0.76 1.57
CA THR A 67 5.87 -0.60 0.45
C THR A 67 7.21 -0.09 0.93
N ALA A 68 8.31 -0.64 0.42
CA ALA A 68 9.69 -0.23 0.70
C ALA A 68 10.39 0.24 -0.59
N GLY A 69 9.81 1.24 -1.25
CA GLY A 69 10.34 1.82 -2.49
C GLY A 69 10.55 0.77 -3.58
N ALA A 70 11.79 0.71 -4.11
CA ALA A 70 12.18 -0.24 -5.16
C ALA A 70 12.58 -1.63 -4.62
N GLU A 71 12.52 -1.87 -3.30
CA GLU A 71 12.97 -3.13 -2.73
C GLU A 71 11.87 -4.19 -2.76
N ARG A 72 10.74 -3.91 -2.10
CA ARG A 72 9.68 -4.90 -1.90
C ARG A 72 8.36 -4.28 -1.48
N ILE A 73 7.32 -5.09 -1.58
CA ILE A 73 6.01 -4.86 -0.98
C ILE A 73 5.74 -6.02 -0.02
N SER A 74 5.33 -5.69 1.19
CA SER A 74 4.99 -6.67 2.23
C SER A 74 3.49 -6.73 2.40
N LEU A 75 2.89 -7.92 2.28
CA LEU A 75 1.50 -8.20 2.62
C LEU A 75 1.46 -8.95 3.96
N ARG A 76 0.60 -8.47 4.85
CA ARG A 76 0.28 -9.15 6.12
C ARG A 76 -1.23 -9.22 6.28
N THR A 77 -1.72 -10.40 6.54
CA THR A 77 -3.11 -10.68 6.91
C THR A 77 -3.13 -11.60 8.14
N ASN A 78 -4.29 -12.06 8.56
CA ASN A 78 -4.37 -13.06 9.63
C ASN A 78 -3.74 -14.40 9.23
N THR A 79 -3.70 -14.72 7.94
CA THR A 79 -3.28 -16.03 7.40
C THR A 79 -2.11 -15.95 6.43
N ILE A 80 -1.85 -14.78 5.85
CA ILE A 80 -0.81 -14.59 4.82
C ILE A 80 0.26 -13.64 5.33
N SER A 81 1.52 -14.03 5.16
CA SER A 81 2.70 -13.21 5.37
C SER A 81 3.60 -13.38 4.15
N LYS A 82 3.58 -12.43 3.24
CA LYS A 82 4.26 -12.55 1.94
C LYS A 82 4.99 -11.28 1.55
N GLU A 83 6.14 -11.45 0.91
CA GLU A 83 6.95 -10.39 0.32
C GLU A 83 6.90 -10.50 -1.20
N TYR A 84 6.72 -9.37 -1.86
CA TYR A 84 6.73 -9.25 -3.31
C TYR A 84 7.94 -8.40 -3.72
N PRO A 85 8.88 -8.93 -4.48
CA PRO A 85 9.97 -8.14 -5.03
C PRO A 85 9.43 -7.12 -6.02
N VAL A 86 10.03 -5.94 -6.07
CA VAL A 86 9.77 -4.95 -7.09
C VAL A 86 10.74 -5.15 -8.25
N ALA A 87 10.21 -5.22 -9.47
CA ALA A 87 11.04 -5.36 -10.65
C ALA A 87 11.97 -4.14 -10.82
N PRO A 88 13.25 -4.33 -11.12
CA PRO A 88 14.17 -3.24 -11.38
C PRO A 88 13.65 -2.34 -12.52
N LEU A 89 13.68 -1.03 -12.30
CA LEU A 89 13.25 -0.03 -13.26
C LEU A 89 14.19 1.17 -13.19
N GLU A 90 14.64 1.65 -14.36
CA GLU A 90 15.30 2.96 -14.44
C GLU A 90 14.22 4.05 -14.39
N ALA A 91 13.96 4.55 -13.18
CA ALA A 91 12.92 5.53 -12.96
C ALA A 91 13.36 6.92 -13.42
N VAL A 92 12.51 7.58 -14.22
CA VAL A 92 12.64 9.00 -14.56
C VAL A 92 12.22 9.87 -13.36
N SER A 93 11.14 9.46 -12.68
CA SER A 93 10.63 10.10 -11.46
C SER A 93 9.94 9.05 -10.61
N THR A 94 9.99 9.18 -9.29
CA THR A 94 9.22 8.34 -8.36
C THR A 94 8.03 9.08 -7.73
N ILE A 95 7.80 10.34 -8.16
CA ILE A 95 6.68 11.14 -7.67
C ILE A 95 5.38 10.51 -8.15
N GLY A 96 4.44 10.30 -7.22
CA GLY A 96 3.15 9.67 -7.52
C GLY A 96 3.17 8.13 -7.60
N ALA A 97 4.34 7.46 -7.44
CA ALA A 97 4.40 6.00 -7.47
C ALA A 97 3.51 5.35 -6.42
N GLY A 98 3.50 5.89 -5.19
CA GLY A 98 2.62 5.41 -4.11
C GLY A 98 1.14 5.57 -4.42
N ASP A 99 0.75 6.74 -4.94
CA ASP A 99 -0.65 7.04 -5.30
C ASP A 99 -1.13 6.14 -6.45
N ASN A 100 -0.27 5.92 -7.45
CA ASN A 100 -0.61 5.03 -8.56
C ASN A 100 -0.57 3.55 -8.14
N PHE A 101 0.28 3.15 -7.20
CA PHE A 101 0.19 1.84 -6.58
C PHE A 101 -1.18 1.62 -5.92
N ASN A 102 -1.67 2.60 -5.16
CA ASN A 102 -3.00 2.57 -4.56
C ASN A 102 -4.09 2.46 -5.63
N ALA A 103 -4.00 3.27 -6.69
CA ALA A 103 -4.96 3.22 -7.81
C ALA A 103 -4.96 1.84 -8.49
N GLY A 104 -3.77 1.25 -8.70
CA GLY A 104 -3.64 -0.09 -9.27
C GLY A 104 -4.21 -1.19 -8.36
N LEU A 105 -4.02 -1.09 -7.04
CA LEU A 105 -4.65 -2.01 -6.09
C LEU A 105 -6.18 -1.93 -6.15
N ILE A 106 -6.74 -0.72 -6.16
CA ILE A 106 -8.19 -0.50 -6.26
C ILE A 106 -8.71 -1.06 -7.58
N TYR A 107 -8.01 -0.78 -8.69
CA TYR A 107 -8.33 -1.36 -10.00
C TYR A 107 -8.33 -2.90 -9.94
N GLY A 108 -7.28 -3.49 -9.37
CA GLY A 108 -7.18 -4.95 -9.23
C GLY A 108 -8.32 -5.54 -8.40
N MET A 109 -8.69 -4.92 -7.30
CA MET A 109 -9.84 -5.34 -6.50
C MET A 109 -11.14 -5.31 -7.31
N LEU A 110 -11.36 -4.27 -8.11
CA LEU A 110 -12.53 -4.17 -8.99
C LEU A 110 -12.49 -5.21 -10.11
N LYS A 111 -11.33 -5.37 -10.77
CA LYS A 111 -11.13 -6.32 -11.88
C LYS A 111 -11.37 -7.78 -11.46
N TYR A 112 -10.96 -8.16 -10.26
CA TYR A 112 -11.13 -9.51 -9.72
C TYR A 112 -12.34 -9.65 -8.80
N ASP A 113 -13.29 -8.71 -8.86
CA ASP A 113 -14.56 -8.69 -8.12
C ASP A 113 -14.41 -8.92 -6.61
N VAL A 114 -13.36 -8.36 -6.01
CA VAL A 114 -13.12 -8.45 -4.57
C VAL A 114 -14.18 -7.64 -3.82
N ARG A 115 -14.99 -8.32 -3.03
CA ARG A 115 -16.04 -7.70 -2.23
C ARG A 115 -15.60 -7.58 -0.77
N TYR A 116 -16.25 -6.70 -0.03
CA TYR A 116 -16.00 -6.52 1.41
C TYR A 116 -16.03 -7.85 2.18
N ARG A 117 -17.02 -8.70 1.90
CA ARG A 117 -17.17 -10.02 2.54
C ARG A 117 -16.04 -11.00 2.26
N ASP A 118 -15.29 -10.80 1.18
CA ASP A 118 -14.23 -11.72 0.72
C ASP A 118 -12.88 -11.36 1.35
N LEU A 119 -12.69 -10.11 1.82
CA LEU A 119 -11.41 -9.54 2.24
C LEU A 119 -10.66 -10.41 3.25
N GLN A 120 -11.36 -10.93 4.27
CA GLN A 120 -10.75 -11.71 5.34
C GLN A 120 -10.29 -13.11 4.90
N HIS A 121 -10.78 -13.58 3.76
CA HIS A 121 -10.57 -14.93 3.23
C HIS A 121 -9.99 -14.93 1.82
N LEU A 122 -9.53 -13.76 1.35
CA LEU A 122 -8.99 -13.63 0.02
C LEU A 122 -7.76 -14.53 -0.14
N SER A 123 -7.75 -15.32 -1.22
CA SER A 123 -6.66 -16.25 -1.49
C SER A 123 -5.36 -15.52 -1.80
N GLU A 124 -4.23 -16.18 -1.52
CA GLU A 124 -2.91 -15.65 -1.88
C GLU A 124 -2.81 -15.36 -3.38
N GLU A 125 -3.35 -16.24 -4.23
CA GLU A 125 -3.39 -16.04 -5.69
C GLU A 125 -4.14 -14.77 -6.10
N THR A 126 -5.24 -14.44 -5.43
CA THR A 126 -5.98 -13.21 -5.72
C THR A 126 -5.21 -11.99 -5.25
N TRP A 127 -4.57 -12.05 -4.07
CA TRP A 127 -3.67 -11.00 -3.61
C TRP A 127 -2.50 -10.78 -4.57
N ASP A 128 -1.90 -11.85 -5.12
CA ASP A 128 -0.82 -11.75 -6.11
C ASP A 128 -1.26 -10.93 -7.32
N LYS A 129 -2.45 -11.21 -7.85
CA LYS A 129 -3.03 -10.48 -8.99
C LYS A 129 -3.33 -9.02 -8.67
N VAL A 130 -3.89 -8.75 -7.51
CA VAL A 130 -4.23 -7.39 -7.06
C VAL A 130 -2.97 -6.56 -6.85
N ILE A 131 -1.96 -7.13 -6.18
CA ILE A 131 -0.68 -6.44 -5.93
C ILE A 131 0.08 -6.22 -7.23
N GLN A 132 0.02 -7.17 -8.19
CA GLN A 132 0.62 -6.99 -9.52
C GLN A 132 0.02 -5.76 -10.23
N CYS A 133 -1.30 -5.54 -10.17
CA CYS A 133 -1.91 -4.33 -10.72
C CYS A 133 -1.32 -3.06 -10.06
N GLY A 134 -1.12 -3.07 -8.76
CA GLY A 134 -0.45 -1.97 -8.04
C GLY A 134 0.97 -1.72 -8.53
N GLN A 135 1.76 -2.79 -8.69
CA GLN A 135 3.13 -2.70 -9.20
C GLN A 135 3.18 -2.16 -10.63
N ASP A 136 2.30 -2.62 -11.52
CA ASP A 136 2.25 -2.20 -12.91
C ASP A 136 1.93 -0.70 -13.05
N PHE A 137 0.96 -0.21 -12.27
CA PHE A 137 0.61 1.21 -12.25
C PHE A 137 1.73 2.07 -11.70
N ALA A 138 2.36 1.65 -10.60
CA ALA A 138 3.51 2.35 -10.03
C ALA A 138 4.71 2.37 -10.99
N ALA A 139 4.98 1.26 -11.67
CA ALA A 139 6.05 1.17 -12.65
C ALA A 139 5.80 2.07 -13.87
N GLU A 140 4.55 2.13 -14.35
CA GLU A 140 4.19 2.99 -15.49
C GLU A 140 4.43 4.47 -15.16
N VAL A 141 3.97 4.95 -14.00
CA VAL A 141 4.15 6.37 -13.65
C VAL A 141 5.62 6.73 -13.47
N CYS A 142 6.47 5.80 -13.04
CA CYS A 142 7.90 6.04 -12.88
C CYS A 142 8.67 6.25 -14.21
N LYS A 143 8.07 5.95 -15.36
CA LYS A 143 8.70 6.13 -16.69
C LYS A 143 8.67 7.57 -17.19
N SER A 144 7.99 8.48 -16.51
CA SER A 144 7.85 9.88 -16.95
C SER A 144 7.84 10.84 -15.76
N PHE A 145 7.78 12.14 -16.04
CA PHE A 145 7.55 13.16 -15.02
C PHE A 145 6.06 13.39 -14.71
N ASN A 146 5.16 12.67 -15.37
CA ASN A 146 3.73 12.76 -15.09
C ASN A 146 3.41 12.00 -13.80
N ASN A 147 2.45 12.51 -13.01
CA ASN A 147 2.02 11.89 -11.75
C ASN A 147 0.88 10.87 -11.94
N SER A 148 0.60 10.48 -13.18
CA SER A 148 -0.47 9.55 -13.53
C SER A 148 -0.01 8.59 -14.61
N ILE A 149 -0.66 7.43 -14.70
CA ILE A 149 -0.47 6.49 -15.80
C ILE A 149 -0.81 7.16 -17.13
N SER A 150 -0.16 6.72 -18.21
CA SER A 150 -0.43 7.23 -19.56
C SER A 150 -1.81 6.77 -20.06
N GLY A 151 -2.42 7.59 -20.94
CA GLY A 151 -3.69 7.22 -21.60
C GLY A 151 -3.55 5.94 -22.44
N GLU A 152 -2.39 5.72 -23.06
CA GLU A 152 -2.08 4.52 -23.83
C GLU A 152 -2.03 3.28 -22.91
N PHE A 153 -1.32 3.38 -21.78
CA PHE A 153 -1.29 2.31 -20.79
C PHE A 153 -2.70 1.99 -20.31
N ALA A 154 -3.47 3.02 -19.89
CA ALA A 154 -4.83 2.82 -19.38
C ALA A 154 -5.77 2.15 -20.41
N ALA A 155 -5.66 2.49 -21.71
CA ALA A 155 -6.46 1.89 -22.76
C ALA A 155 -6.14 0.41 -23.02
N ASN A 156 -4.87 0.01 -22.81
CA ASN A 156 -4.37 -1.33 -23.12
C ASN A 156 -4.31 -2.25 -21.90
N TYR A 157 -4.39 -1.70 -20.69
CA TYR A 157 -4.32 -2.47 -19.46
C TYR A 157 -5.66 -3.16 -19.17
N ARG A 158 -5.73 -4.48 -19.42
CA ARG A 158 -6.94 -5.31 -19.24
C ARG A 158 -6.70 -6.51 -18.31
#